data_c941b49b57f903b0fe5cfb1ade0c7f19
#
_entry.id   c941b49b57f903b0fe5cfb1ade0c7f19
#
_cell.length_a   1.000
_cell.length_b   1.000
_cell.length_c   1.000
_cell.angle_alpha   90.00
_cell.angle_beta   90.00
_cell.angle_gamma   90.00
#
_symmetry.space_group_name_H-M   'P 1'
#
loop_
_entity.id
_entity.type
_entity.pdbx_description
1 polymer ?
#
loop_
_entity_poly.entity_id
_entity_poly.type
_entity_poly.pdbx_seq_one_letter_code
_entity_poly.pdbx_strand_id
1 'polypeptide(L)'
;MYIKSRRLIKWKSVWIILALSLCIGFSAQAQDTLHLSLQQAITLGLQNSKELKIARARVQEALLRFKQAKDAMLPSAKISYGASEAFIPTRELVFGRDTLHLPGRSRLYLGTLSIQEPIFAGNQLRYARASAEILEKIAALDTADYRNQLTNAVIQTYGNLLKIIGNQQVVAQNIEDIQQRLIETRHFEEQGLATQNDVLRFQLQLSDAQLTALDLENNRKIVNYNLNILLGLPDTTEIMPDSFSQALPLQPMETYLQMALQQRKDLQAFQYRLQLNDLQIKQEKDTRLPTLGLGVSGYYINPNNDFFPPKNTYLAPITVGLTLGWNISSLYTAPHRIAEAEVQRTETALQQSILTDQIKEDIHQQYRNYQLALQRIKVLQVALAQAEENDRMMESKYRNQLASTTDRIDAETLLFKARVDLRLAQVDAVLAYYQLLAATGTLSQ
;
A
#
# COMPACT_ATOMS: atom_id res chain seq x y z
N MET A 1 4.49 -69.52 -43.36
CA MET A 1 5.82 -68.93 -43.24
C MET A 1 5.72 -67.43 -43.58
N TYR A 2 5.24 -66.60 -42.68
CA TYR A 2 5.26 -65.10 -42.77
C TYR A 2 4.64 -64.53 -41.52
N ILE A 3 5.34 -64.52 -40.40
CA ILE A 3 5.04 -63.69 -39.25
C ILE A 3 6.34 -63.53 -38.44
N LYS A 4 7.20 -62.54 -38.76
CA LYS A 4 8.33 -62.19 -37.86
C LYS A 4 9.04 -60.88 -38.23
N SER A 5 8.35 -59.83 -38.70
CA SER A 5 9.05 -58.54 -38.99
C SER A 5 8.38 -57.25 -38.49
N ARG A 6 7.26 -57.31 -37.73
CA ARG A 6 6.55 -56.09 -37.28
C ARG A 6 6.81 -55.63 -35.84
N ARG A 7 7.61 -56.38 -35.05
CA ARG A 7 7.87 -55.98 -33.63
C ARG A 7 9.15 -55.18 -33.38
N LEU A 8 10.08 -55.12 -34.29
CA LEU A 8 11.37 -54.45 -34.14
C LEU A 8 11.35 -52.95 -34.52
N ILE A 9 10.34 -52.49 -35.27
CA ILE A 9 10.22 -51.12 -35.72
C ILE A 9 9.56 -50.22 -34.62
N LYS A 10 8.72 -50.81 -33.74
CA LYS A 10 8.05 -50.04 -32.66
C LYS A 10 8.97 -49.72 -31.48
N TRP A 11 10.04 -50.42 -31.26
CA TRP A 11 10.96 -50.15 -30.15
C TRP A 11 11.98 -49.05 -30.47
N LYS A 12 12.39 -48.88 -31.71
CA LYS A 12 13.31 -47.79 -32.09
C LYS A 12 12.63 -46.40 -32.08
N SER A 13 11.35 -46.33 -32.41
CA SER A 13 10.59 -45.07 -32.33
C SER A 13 10.28 -44.63 -30.89
N VAL A 14 10.14 -45.55 -29.94
CA VAL A 14 9.94 -45.22 -28.50
C VAL A 14 11.22 -44.63 -27.89
N TRP A 15 12.40 -45.15 -28.25
CA TRP A 15 13.68 -44.62 -27.76
C TRP A 15 14.05 -43.27 -28.37
N ILE A 16 13.63 -42.98 -29.59
CA ILE A 16 13.81 -41.63 -30.21
C ILE A 16 12.89 -40.61 -29.58
N ILE A 17 11.66 -40.98 -29.23
CA ILE A 17 10.72 -40.09 -28.52
C ILE A 17 11.17 -39.84 -27.07
N LEU A 18 11.74 -40.87 -26.40
CA LEU A 18 12.29 -40.72 -25.03
C LEU A 18 13.59 -39.89 -25.02
N ALA A 19 14.42 -39.98 -26.05
CA ALA A 19 15.62 -39.15 -26.19
C ALA A 19 15.29 -37.69 -26.57
N LEU A 20 14.21 -37.45 -27.34
CA LEU A 20 13.75 -36.09 -27.66
C LEU A 20 13.06 -35.41 -26.47
N SER A 21 12.41 -36.17 -25.56
CA SER A 21 11.79 -35.61 -24.34
C SER A 21 12.82 -35.29 -23.26
N LEU A 22 14.02 -35.83 -23.28
CA LEU A 22 15.10 -35.52 -22.33
C LEU A 22 15.88 -34.25 -22.70
N CYS A 23 15.77 -33.77 -23.94
CA CYS A 23 16.42 -32.48 -24.36
C CYS A 23 15.61 -31.24 -24.12
N ILE A 24 14.36 -31.32 -23.62
CA ILE A 24 13.49 -30.16 -23.39
C ILE A 24 13.57 -29.65 -21.93
N GLY A 25 14.38 -30.25 -21.06
CA GLY A 25 14.40 -30.04 -19.62
C GLY A 25 15.49 -29.15 -19.04
N PHE A 26 16.39 -28.58 -19.84
CA PHE A 26 17.33 -27.55 -19.34
C PHE A 26 17.05 -26.19 -19.98
N SER A 27 15.96 -25.59 -19.59
CA SER A 27 15.93 -24.12 -19.56
C SER A 27 16.97 -23.72 -18.52
N ALA A 28 18.20 -23.43 -18.94
CA ALA A 28 19.10 -22.63 -18.15
C ALA A 28 18.31 -21.36 -17.82
N GLN A 29 17.86 -21.21 -16.56
CA GLN A 29 17.43 -19.91 -16.05
C GLN A 29 18.68 -19.05 -16.13
N ALA A 30 18.87 -18.38 -17.26
CA ALA A 30 19.72 -17.21 -17.31
C ALA A 30 19.15 -16.31 -16.22
N GLN A 31 19.95 -16.02 -15.20
CA GLN A 31 19.65 -14.94 -14.26
C GLN A 31 19.54 -13.68 -15.13
N ASP A 32 18.30 -13.27 -15.45
CA ASP A 32 18.04 -12.07 -16.22
C ASP A 32 18.43 -10.89 -15.32
N THR A 33 19.62 -10.36 -15.57
CA THR A 33 20.05 -9.08 -14.96
C THR A 33 19.25 -7.98 -15.60
N LEU A 34 18.34 -7.38 -14.83
CA LEU A 34 17.47 -6.32 -15.31
C LEU A 34 18.05 -4.96 -14.98
N HIS A 35 18.50 -4.24 -16.01
CA HIS A 35 18.88 -2.83 -15.87
C HIS A 35 17.62 -1.98 -15.73
N LEU A 36 17.51 -1.23 -14.66
CA LEU A 36 16.35 -0.37 -14.36
C LEU A 36 16.79 1.02 -13.98
N SER A 37 16.22 2.01 -14.66
CA SER A 37 16.24 3.40 -14.18
C SER A 37 15.26 3.58 -13.01
N LEU A 38 15.49 4.61 -12.19
CA LEU A 38 14.58 4.94 -11.09
C LEU A 38 13.14 5.14 -11.57
N GLN A 39 12.94 5.83 -12.70
CA GLN A 39 11.61 6.08 -13.24
C GLN A 39 10.89 4.80 -13.69
N GLN A 40 11.63 3.86 -14.27
CA GLN A 40 11.10 2.55 -14.64
C GLN A 40 10.72 1.74 -13.39
N ALA A 41 11.57 1.76 -12.36
CA ALA A 41 11.27 1.10 -11.07
C ALA A 41 9.98 1.67 -10.44
N ILE A 42 9.84 2.99 -10.37
CA ILE A 42 8.61 3.63 -9.87
C ILE A 42 7.39 3.19 -10.69
N THR A 43 7.50 3.20 -12.01
CA THR A 43 6.39 2.83 -12.91
C THR A 43 5.96 1.38 -12.70
N LEU A 44 6.92 0.44 -12.61
CA LEU A 44 6.66 -0.98 -12.33
C LEU A 44 6.00 -1.17 -10.95
N GLY A 45 6.53 -0.52 -9.92
CA GLY A 45 5.96 -0.57 -8.58
C GLY A 45 4.50 -0.10 -8.55
N LEU A 46 4.20 1.03 -9.22
CA LEU A 46 2.84 1.57 -9.31
C LEU A 46 1.88 0.71 -10.13
N GLN A 47 2.37 -0.02 -11.13
CA GLN A 47 1.56 -0.92 -11.96
C GLN A 47 1.25 -2.24 -11.25
N ASN A 48 2.24 -2.80 -10.57
CA ASN A 48 2.17 -4.15 -10.03
C ASN A 48 1.70 -4.22 -8.57
N SER A 49 1.84 -3.12 -7.79
CA SER A 49 1.49 -3.11 -6.36
C SER A 49 0.10 -3.64 -6.09
N LYS A 50 0.02 -4.68 -5.26
CA LYS A 50 -1.23 -5.29 -4.79
C LYS A 50 -2.01 -4.32 -3.90
N GLU A 51 -1.31 -3.60 -3.04
CA GLU A 51 -1.89 -2.61 -2.13
C GLU A 51 -2.49 -1.43 -2.90
N LEU A 52 -1.84 -0.96 -3.96
CA LEU A 52 -2.42 0.09 -4.80
C LEU A 52 -3.66 -0.41 -5.56
N LYS A 53 -3.68 -1.68 -5.95
CA LYS A 53 -4.89 -2.31 -6.52
C LYS A 53 -6.02 -2.38 -5.48
N ILE A 54 -5.71 -2.70 -4.21
CA ILE A 54 -6.68 -2.66 -3.10
C ILE A 54 -7.19 -1.23 -2.90
N ALA A 55 -6.32 -0.22 -2.88
CA ALA A 55 -6.72 1.18 -2.73
C ALA A 55 -7.68 1.62 -3.86
N ARG A 56 -7.39 1.25 -5.12
CA ARG A 56 -8.28 1.50 -6.26
C ARG A 56 -9.63 0.76 -6.14
N ALA A 57 -9.62 -0.47 -5.62
CA ALA A 57 -10.85 -1.22 -5.36
C ALA A 57 -11.72 -0.53 -4.29
N ARG A 58 -11.10 0.08 -3.25
CA ARG A 58 -11.82 0.89 -2.25
C ARG A 58 -12.48 2.14 -2.85
N VAL A 59 -11.83 2.80 -3.82
CA VAL A 59 -12.46 3.90 -4.56
C VAL A 59 -13.69 3.40 -5.34
N GLN A 60 -13.56 2.26 -6.01
CA GLN A 60 -14.67 1.65 -6.74
C GLN A 60 -15.81 1.24 -5.79
N GLU A 61 -15.49 0.72 -4.62
CA GLU A 61 -16.48 0.40 -3.58
C GLU A 61 -17.21 1.68 -3.11
N ALA A 62 -16.48 2.76 -2.84
CA ALA A 62 -17.07 4.04 -2.43
C ALA A 62 -18.00 4.60 -3.54
N LEU A 63 -17.60 4.52 -4.80
CA LEU A 63 -18.44 4.89 -5.95
C LEU A 63 -19.71 4.06 -6.01
N LEU A 64 -19.64 2.76 -5.77
CA LEU A 64 -20.83 1.89 -5.74
C LEU A 64 -21.74 2.23 -4.57
N ARG A 65 -21.20 2.54 -3.39
CA ARG A 65 -21.98 3.03 -2.25
C ARG A 65 -22.69 4.36 -2.56
N PHE A 66 -22.01 5.27 -3.27
CA PHE A 66 -22.65 6.50 -3.76
C PHE A 66 -23.83 6.22 -4.72
N LYS A 67 -23.68 5.24 -5.64
CA LYS A 67 -24.78 4.80 -6.51
C LYS A 67 -25.93 4.20 -5.70
N GLN A 68 -25.64 3.33 -4.71
CA GLN A 68 -26.65 2.76 -3.81
C GLN A 68 -27.39 3.85 -3.01
N ALA A 69 -26.71 4.90 -2.58
CA ALA A 69 -27.34 6.04 -1.92
C ALA A 69 -28.27 6.83 -2.84
N LYS A 70 -28.00 6.87 -4.16
CA LYS A 70 -28.93 7.39 -5.17
C LYS A 70 -30.12 6.45 -5.39
N ASP A 71 -29.88 5.15 -5.45
CA ASP A 71 -30.93 4.14 -5.65
C ASP A 71 -31.91 4.13 -4.48
N ALA A 72 -31.47 4.41 -3.26
CA ALA A 72 -32.32 4.56 -2.09
C ALA A 72 -33.32 5.72 -2.17
N MET A 73 -33.14 6.64 -3.14
CA MET A 73 -34.09 7.72 -3.43
C MET A 73 -35.18 7.34 -4.45
N LEU A 74 -35.09 6.14 -5.05
CA LEU A 74 -36.04 5.64 -6.02
C LEU A 74 -37.19 4.87 -5.32
N PRO A 75 -38.34 4.69 -5.97
CA PRO A 75 -39.43 3.86 -5.45
C PRO A 75 -38.93 2.44 -5.17
N SER A 76 -39.25 1.93 -3.99
CA SER A 76 -38.98 0.53 -3.63
C SER A 76 -40.20 -0.34 -3.93
N ALA A 77 -40.00 -1.48 -4.62
CA ALA A 77 -41.05 -2.46 -4.89
C ALA A 77 -40.71 -3.78 -4.21
N LYS A 78 -41.65 -4.33 -3.47
CA LYS A 78 -41.54 -5.60 -2.77
C LYS A 78 -42.72 -6.48 -3.02
N ILE A 79 -42.48 -7.73 -3.37
CA ILE A 79 -43.48 -8.77 -3.43
C ILE A 79 -43.22 -9.81 -2.36
N SER A 80 -44.25 -10.23 -1.68
CA SER A 80 -44.14 -11.34 -0.72
C SER A 80 -45.38 -12.24 -0.86
N TYR A 81 -45.16 -13.53 -0.71
CA TYR A 81 -46.20 -14.55 -0.67
C TYR A 81 -45.96 -15.50 0.49
N GLY A 82 -46.97 -15.70 1.31
CA GLY A 82 -46.92 -16.60 2.46
C GLY A 82 -48.10 -17.61 2.37
N ALA A 83 -47.78 -18.85 2.65
CA ALA A 83 -48.75 -19.90 2.90
C ALA A 83 -48.60 -20.36 4.35
N SER A 84 -49.66 -20.30 5.10
CA SER A 84 -49.67 -20.72 6.52
C SER A 84 -50.86 -21.64 6.79
N GLU A 85 -50.64 -22.61 7.69
CA GLU A 85 -51.69 -23.46 8.24
C GLU A 85 -51.77 -23.20 9.76
N ALA A 86 -52.90 -22.71 10.20
CA ALA A 86 -53.19 -22.52 11.62
C ALA A 86 -53.91 -23.74 12.20
N PHE A 87 -53.39 -24.22 13.29
CA PHE A 87 -54.04 -25.23 14.11
C PHE A 87 -54.78 -24.52 15.25
N ILE A 88 -56.13 -24.70 15.31
CA ILE A 88 -56.99 -24.02 16.28
C ILE A 88 -57.43 -25.04 17.34
N PRO A 89 -56.83 -25.03 18.52
CA PRO A 89 -57.15 -26.01 19.56
C PRO A 89 -58.54 -25.80 20.16
N THR A 90 -59.00 -24.54 20.28
CA THR A 90 -60.33 -24.21 20.78
C THR A 90 -61.28 -23.97 19.60
N ARG A 91 -62.23 -24.85 19.41
CA ARG A 91 -63.11 -24.86 18.22
C ARG A 91 -64.44 -24.14 18.40
N GLU A 92 -64.75 -23.66 19.58
CA GLU A 92 -65.99 -23.01 19.89
C GLU A 92 -65.81 -21.63 20.49
N LEU A 93 -66.41 -20.62 19.85
CA LEU A 93 -66.53 -19.29 20.41
C LEU A 93 -68.00 -19.02 20.75
N VAL A 94 -68.25 -18.75 22.02
CA VAL A 94 -69.61 -18.51 22.53
C VAL A 94 -69.88 -17.00 22.61
N PHE A 95 -70.85 -16.51 21.86
CA PHE A 95 -71.29 -15.12 21.89
C PHE A 95 -72.71 -15.06 22.43
N GLY A 96 -72.86 -14.87 23.72
CA GLY A 96 -74.15 -14.88 24.41
C GLY A 96 -74.82 -16.25 24.32
N ARG A 97 -75.88 -16.38 23.53
CA ARG A 97 -76.60 -17.70 23.33
C ARG A 97 -76.15 -18.41 22.06
N ASP A 98 -75.34 -17.77 21.24
CA ASP A 98 -74.88 -18.34 19.96
C ASP A 98 -73.48 -18.92 20.11
N THR A 99 -73.25 -20.07 19.48
CA THR A 99 -71.97 -20.75 19.46
C THR A 99 -71.43 -20.82 18.02
N LEU A 100 -70.28 -20.24 17.76
CA LEU A 100 -69.57 -20.36 16.49
C LEU A 100 -68.58 -21.49 16.57
N HIS A 101 -68.71 -22.49 15.71
CA HIS A 101 -67.73 -23.56 15.57
C HIS A 101 -66.64 -23.15 14.58
N LEU A 102 -65.39 -23.20 15.04
CA LEU A 102 -64.21 -22.93 14.23
C LEU A 102 -63.63 -24.24 13.67
N PRO A 103 -63.07 -24.23 12.45
CA PRO A 103 -62.39 -25.38 11.88
C PRO A 103 -61.14 -25.69 12.70
N GLY A 104 -60.81 -26.98 12.91
CA GLY A 104 -59.61 -27.38 13.66
C GLY A 104 -58.27 -27.06 12.97
N ARG A 105 -58.33 -26.81 11.67
CA ARG A 105 -57.23 -26.34 10.83
C ARG A 105 -57.72 -25.30 9.88
N SER A 106 -56.93 -24.25 9.64
CA SER A 106 -57.25 -23.21 8.67
C SER A 106 -55.99 -22.87 7.88
N ARG A 107 -56.11 -22.79 6.54
CA ARG A 107 -55.04 -22.41 5.66
C ARG A 107 -55.27 -20.97 5.22
N LEU A 108 -54.20 -20.17 5.26
CA LEU A 108 -54.19 -18.79 4.80
C LEU A 108 -53.10 -18.62 3.75
N TYR A 109 -53.47 -18.11 2.61
CA TYR A 109 -52.54 -17.69 1.58
C TYR A 109 -52.59 -16.15 1.50
N LEU A 110 -51.46 -15.52 1.73
CA LEU A 110 -51.30 -14.07 1.74
C LEU A 110 -50.24 -13.64 0.74
N GLY A 111 -50.65 -12.99 -0.34
CA GLY A 111 -49.74 -12.30 -1.27
C GLY A 111 -49.82 -10.80 -1.03
N THR A 112 -48.65 -10.13 -1.02
CA THR A 112 -48.59 -8.66 -0.98
C THR A 112 -47.64 -8.15 -2.03
N LEU A 113 -48.06 -7.15 -2.80
CA LEU A 113 -47.23 -6.32 -3.63
C LEU A 113 -47.26 -4.91 -3.03
N SER A 114 -46.11 -4.37 -2.66
CA SER A 114 -46.02 -3.00 -2.15
C SER A 114 -44.99 -2.19 -2.92
N ILE A 115 -45.39 -0.98 -3.31
CA ILE A 115 -44.53 0.03 -3.91
C ILE A 115 -44.54 1.22 -2.96
N GLN A 116 -43.36 1.69 -2.57
CA GLN A 116 -43.19 2.81 -1.63
C GLN A 116 -42.22 3.82 -2.22
N GLU A 117 -42.66 5.08 -2.26
CA GLU A 117 -41.85 6.24 -2.68
C GLU A 117 -41.72 7.22 -1.54
N PRO A 118 -40.48 7.50 -1.03
CA PRO A 118 -40.26 8.51 -0.03
C PRO A 118 -40.35 9.91 -0.68
N ILE A 119 -41.47 10.64 -0.49
CA ILE A 119 -41.64 12.02 -0.97
C ILE A 119 -40.76 12.96 -0.16
N PHE A 120 -40.74 12.79 1.16
CA PHE A 120 -39.91 13.53 2.08
C PHE A 120 -39.48 12.67 3.25
N ALA A 121 -38.18 12.49 3.41
CA ALA A 121 -37.57 11.66 4.47
C ALA A 121 -36.76 12.51 5.48
N GLY A 122 -37.21 13.73 5.82
CA GLY A 122 -36.46 14.61 6.72
C GLY A 122 -35.05 14.89 6.22
N ASN A 123 -34.84 15.08 4.91
CA ASN A 123 -33.56 15.26 4.23
C ASN A 123 -32.54 14.10 4.40
N GLN A 124 -32.87 13.01 5.11
CA GLN A 124 -31.94 11.91 5.41
C GLN A 124 -31.33 11.29 4.14
N LEU A 125 -32.12 11.06 3.10
CA LEU A 125 -31.63 10.51 1.84
C LEU A 125 -30.67 11.46 1.10
N ARG A 126 -30.93 12.78 1.20
CA ARG A 126 -30.05 13.79 0.61
C ARG A 126 -28.70 13.82 1.34
N TYR A 127 -28.68 13.73 2.67
CA TYR A 127 -27.45 13.67 3.45
C TYR A 127 -26.71 12.36 3.23
N ALA A 128 -27.38 11.23 3.17
CA ALA A 128 -26.78 9.93 2.86
C ALA A 128 -26.08 9.97 1.50
N ARG A 129 -26.71 10.53 0.47
CA ARG A 129 -26.10 10.73 -0.84
C ARG A 129 -24.88 11.64 -0.80
N ALA A 130 -24.99 12.82 -0.14
CA ALA A 130 -23.90 13.78 -0.04
C ALA A 130 -22.72 13.22 0.76
N SER A 131 -22.99 12.48 1.84
CA SER A 131 -21.96 11.78 2.61
C SER A 131 -21.24 10.71 1.80
N ALA A 132 -21.98 9.91 1.01
CA ALA A 132 -21.38 8.89 0.15
C ALA A 132 -20.51 9.51 -0.97
N GLU A 133 -20.89 10.68 -1.51
CA GLU A 133 -20.07 11.44 -2.46
C GLU A 133 -18.77 11.95 -1.83
N ILE A 134 -18.83 12.44 -0.59
CA ILE A 134 -17.62 12.87 0.14
C ILE A 134 -16.71 11.68 0.45
N LEU A 135 -17.27 10.53 0.86
CA LEU A 135 -16.49 9.32 1.12
C LEU A 135 -15.76 8.80 -0.13
N GLU A 136 -16.37 8.94 -1.32
CA GLU A 136 -15.69 8.63 -2.59
C GLU A 136 -14.47 9.56 -2.79
N LYS A 137 -14.62 10.87 -2.55
CA LYS A 137 -13.50 11.83 -2.66
C LYS A 137 -12.39 11.53 -1.66
N ILE A 138 -12.73 11.17 -0.41
CA ILE A 138 -11.75 10.75 0.59
C ILE A 138 -11.01 9.51 0.12
N ALA A 139 -11.68 8.47 -0.36
CA ALA A 139 -11.06 7.25 -0.86
C ALA A 139 -10.10 7.50 -2.03
N ALA A 140 -10.43 8.46 -2.92
CA ALA A 140 -9.57 8.88 -4.02
C ALA A 140 -8.29 9.58 -3.50
N LEU A 141 -8.43 10.46 -2.49
CA LEU A 141 -7.28 11.13 -1.86
C LEU A 141 -6.40 10.16 -1.07
N ASP A 142 -6.98 9.24 -0.32
CA ASP A 142 -6.25 8.18 0.39
C ASP A 142 -5.46 7.29 -0.59
N THR A 143 -6.03 7.03 -1.78
CA THR A 143 -5.33 6.28 -2.85
C THR A 143 -4.16 7.09 -3.43
N ALA A 144 -4.32 8.41 -3.59
CA ALA A 144 -3.24 9.28 -4.07
C ALA A 144 -2.12 9.42 -3.03
N ASP A 145 -2.45 9.47 -1.74
CA ASP A 145 -1.47 9.46 -0.65
C ASP A 145 -0.70 8.14 -0.61
N TYR A 146 -1.38 7.01 -0.70
CA TYR A 146 -0.75 5.70 -0.78
C TYR A 146 0.21 5.58 -1.98
N ARG A 147 -0.16 6.16 -3.14
CA ARG A 147 0.72 6.23 -4.31
C ARG A 147 2.03 6.97 -3.99
N ASN A 148 1.97 8.10 -3.27
CA ASN A 148 3.15 8.83 -2.81
C ASN A 148 4.03 7.99 -1.87
N GLN A 149 3.41 7.31 -0.89
CA GLN A 149 4.13 6.45 0.05
C GLN A 149 4.83 5.29 -0.67
N LEU A 150 4.16 4.62 -1.61
CA LEU A 150 4.73 3.55 -2.42
C LEU A 150 5.89 4.05 -3.28
N THR A 151 5.73 5.22 -3.93
CA THR A 151 6.80 5.84 -4.71
C THR A 151 8.03 6.10 -3.85
N ASN A 152 7.85 6.65 -2.64
CA ASN A 152 8.95 6.85 -1.71
C ASN A 152 9.61 5.53 -1.29
N ALA A 153 8.84 4.48 -0.97
CA ALA A 153 9.37 3.18 -0.61
C ALA A 153 10.23 2.56 -1.73
N VAL A 154 9.78 2.68 -2.99
CA VAL A 154 10.56 2.23 -4.16
C VAL A 154 11.86 3.03 -4.27
N ILE A 155 11.82 4.36 -4.17
CA ILE A 155 13.01 5.23 -4.25
C ILE A 155 14.03 4.86 -3.16
N GLN A 156 13.58 4.68 -1.91
CA GLN A 156 14.46 4.34 -0.80
C GLN A 156 15.11 2.95 -0.99
N THR A 157 14.33 1.96 -1.39
CA THR A 157 14.85 0.58 -1.59
C THR A 157 15.80 0.52 -2.77
N TYR A 158 15.46 1.20 -3.88
CA TYR A 158 16.31 1.34 -5.06
C TYR A 158 17.64 2.04 -4.72
N GLY A 159 17.59 3.15 -3.97
CA GLY A 159 18.79 3.86 -3.54
C GLY A 159 19.66 3.06 -2.57
N ASN A 160 19.06 2.27 -1.69
CA ASN A 160 19.81 1.36 -0.82
C ASN A 160 20.51 0.25 -1.62
N LEU A 161 19.87 -0.28 -2.66
CA LEU A 161 20.52 -1.24 -3.57
C LEU A 161 21.71 -0.59 -4.30
N LEU A 162 21.54 0.63 -4.80
CA LEU A 162 22.62 1.40 -5.46
C LEU A 162 23.80 1.68 -4.51
N LYS A 163 23.55 1.98 -3.23
CA LYS A 163 24.59 2.13 -2.20
C LYS A 163 25.40 0.85 -2.04
N ILE A 164 24.71 -0.29 -1.90
CA ILE A 164 25.37 -1.58 -1.68
C ILE A 164 26.24 -1.93 -2.89
N ILE A 165 25.72 -1.80 -4.12
CA ILE A 165 26.48 -2.08 -5.34
C ILE A 165 27.68 -1.12 -5.48
N GLY A 166 27.49 0.17 -5.17
CA GLY A 166 28.59 1.13 -5.16
C GLY A 166 29.68 0.77 -4.16
N ASN A 167 29.30 0.29 -2.95
CA ASN A 167 30.25 -0.18 -1.97
C ASN A 167 30.95 -1.48 -2.38
N GLN A 168 30.25 -2.41 -3.00
CA GLN A 168 30.88 -3.62 -3.55
C GLN A 168 31.99 -3.29 -4.55
N GLN A 169 31.80 -2.29 -5.39
CA GLN A 169 32.84 -1.84 -6.33
C GLN A 169 34.09 -1.31 -5.62
N VAL A 170 33.89 -0.48 -4.55
CA VAL A 170 34.99 0.07 -3.76
C VAL A 170 35.73 -1.04 -2.98
N VAL A 171 34.99 -1.99 -2.39
CA VAL A 171 35.58 -3.12 -1.66
C VAL A 171 36.32 -4.06 -2.61
N ALA A 172 35.79 -4.35 -3.79
CA ALA A 172 36.48 -5.17 -4.79
C ALA A 172 37.82 -4.56 -5.21
N GLN A 173 37.86 -3.24 -5.48
CA GLN A 173 39.10 -2.53 -5.77
C GLN A 173 40.07 -2.60 -4.58
N ASN A 174 39.60 -2.40 -3.36
CA ASN A 174 40.42 -2.51 -2.15
C ASN A 174 41.02 -3.91 -1.95
N ILE A 175 40.26 -4.97 -2.23
CA ILE A 175 40.76 -6.35 -2.21
C ILE A 175 41.89 -6.53 -3.22
N GLU A 176 41.72 -6.01 -4.42
CA GLU A 176 42.77 -6.08 -5.47
C GLU A 176 44.03 -5.33 -5.03
N ASP A 177 43.88 -4.11 -4.49
CA ASP A 177 44.99 -3.30 -3.98
C ASP A 177 45.74 -4.05 -2.87
N ILE A 178 45.04 -4.63 -1.87
CA ILE A 178 45.64 -5.42 -0.77
C ILE A 178 46.36 -6.68 -1.31
N GLN A 179 45.79 -7.38 -2.29
CA GLN A 179 46.44 -8.55 -2.92
C GLN A 179 47.75 -8.18 -3.59
N GLN A 180 47.80 -7.06 -4.30
CA GLN A 180 49.05 -6.56 -4.89
C GLN A 180 50.10 -6.26 -3.82
N ARG A 181 49.69 -5.61 -2.71
CA ARG A 181 50.56 -5.33 -1.58
C ARG A 181 51.09 -6.60 -0.89
N LEU A 182 50.23 -7.58 -0.75
CA LEU A 182 50.62 -8.87 -0.17
C LEU A 182 51.71 -9.57 -1.03
N ILE A 183 51.60 -9.49 -2.34
CA ILE A 183 52.63 -10.02 -3.25
C ILE A 183 53.93 -9.26 -3.10
N GLU A 184 53.90 -7.92 -3.11
CA GLU A 184 55.09 -7.06 -2.93
C GLU A 184 55.76 -7.33 -1.57
N THR A 185 54.98 -7.42 -0.48
CA THR A 185 55.53 -7.66 0.87
C THR A 185 56.16 -9.03 1.00
N ARG A 186 55.63 -10.08 0.35
CA ARG A 186 56.27 -11.41 0.29
C ARG A 186 57.64 -11.36 -0.41
N HIS A 187 57.74 -10.64 -1.52
CA HIS A 187 59.04 -10.44 -2.19
C HIS A 187 60.04 -9.70 -1.31
N PHE A 188 59.59 -8.71 -0.54
CA PHE A 188 60.46 -8.04 0.44
C PHE A 188 60.87 -8.96 1.59
N GLU A 189 60.00 -9.86 2.08
CA GLU A 189 60.31 -10.87 3.06
C GLU A 189 61.40 -11.85 2.56
N GLU A 190 61.26 -12.35 1.32
CA GLU A 190 62.24 -13.23 0.68
C GLU A 190 63.64 -12.57 0.56
N GLN A 191 63.65 -11.24 0.43
CA GLN A 191 64.90 -10.44 0.36
C GLN A 191 65.40 -10.02 1.76
N GLY A 192 64.70 -10.38 2.85
CA GLY A 192 65.02 -9.94 4.22
C GLY A 192 64.71 -8.47 4.52
N LEU A 193 63.94 -7.80 3.67
CA LEU A 193 63.55 -6.38 3.78
C LEU A 193 62.20 -6.18 4.50
N ALA A 194 61.41 -7.23 4.68
CA ALA A 194 60.19 -7.26 5.48
C ALA A 194 60.19 -8.48 6.42
N THR A 195 59.33 -8.46 7.41
CA THR A 195 59.19 -9.57 8.37
C THR A 195 57.97 -10.43 8.02
N GLN A 196 57.94 -11.67 8.50
CA GLN A 196 56.78 -12.53 8.43
C GLN A 196 55.53 -11.86 9.06
N ASN A 197 55.69 -11.07 10.11
CA ASN A 197 54.64 -10.32 10.73
C ASN A 197 54.00 -9.30 9.77
N ASP A 198 54.77 -8.70 8.88
CA ASP A 198 54.27 -7.75 7.88
C ASP A 198 53.38 -8.49 6.86
N VAL A 199 53.78 -9.66 6.42
CA VAL A 199 52.98 -10.53 5.55
C VAL A 199 51.66 -10.94 6.22
N LEU A 200 51.73 -11.36 7.49
CA LEU A 200 50.51 -11.75 8.24
C LEU A 200 49.54 -10.58 8.43
N ARG A 201 50.04 -9.35 8.60
CA ARG A 201 49.19 -8.16 8.69
C ARG A 201 48.38 -7.91 7.40
N PHE A 202 49.01 -7.98 6.24
CA PHE A 202 48.27 -7.86 4.96
C PHE A 202 47.33 -9.04 4.71
N GLN A 203 47.67 -10.25 5.16
CA GLN A 203 46.74 -11.40 5.11
C GLN A 203 45.49 -11.19 5.97
N LEU A 204 45.64 -10.63 7.18
CA LEU A 204 44.52 -10.29 8.05
C LEU A 204 43.65 -9.18 7.39
N GLN A 205 44.28 -8.13 6.86
CA GLN A 205 43.57 -7.05 6.16
C GLN A 205 42.79 -7.57 4.95
N LEU A 206 43.37 -8.52 4.18
CA LEU A 206 42.68 -9.19 3.09
C LEU A 206 41.46 -9.98 3.57
N SER A 207 41.63 -10.72 4.69
CA SER A 207 40.52 -11.48 5.27
C SER A 207 39.37 -10.59 5.73
N ASP A 208 39.68 -9.45 6.36
CA ASP A 208 38.65 -8.46 6.78
C ASP A 208 37.92 -7.82 5.59
N ALA A 209 38.66 -7.51 4.52
CA ALA A 209 38.06 -7.01 3.29
C ALA A 209 37.17 -8.04 2.60
N GLN A 210 37.55 -9.32 2.60
CA GLN A 210 36.74 -10.44 2.08
C GLN A 210 35.48 -10.68 2.90
N LEU A 211 35.54 -10.58 4.24
CA LEU A 211 34.37 -10.64 5.12
C LEU A 211 33.40 -9.51 4.81
N THR A 212 33.92 -8.29 4.64
CA THR A 212 33.09 -7.13 4.23
C THR A 212 32.42 -7.38 2.88
N ALA A 213 33.10 -7.98 1.92
CA ALA A 213 32.53 -8.32 0.62
C ALA A 213 31.39 -9.35 0.73
N LEU A 214 31.54 -10.36 1.61
CA LEU A 214 30.49 -11.37 1.87
C LEU A 214 29.24 -10.71 2.50
N ASP A 215 29.43 -9.83 3.47
CA ASP A 215 28.32 -9.10 4.11
C ASP A 215 27.58 -8.22 3.13
N LEU A 216 28.31 -7.51 2.26
CA LEU A 216 27.69 -6.69 1.20
C LEU A 216 26.92 -7.52 0.19
N GLU A 217 27.44 -8.69 -0.20
CA GLU A 217 26.75 -9.58 -1.12
C GLU A 217 25.45 -10.15 -0.50
N ASN A 218 25.49 -10.53 0.77
CA ASN A 218 24.30 -10.95 1.49
C ASN A 218 23.25 -9.81 1.56
N ASN A 219 23.70 -8.61 1.93
CA ASN A 219 22.82 -7.43 1.99
C ASN A 219 22.26 -7.06 0.61
N ARG A 220 23.06 -7.18 -0.47
CA ARG A 220 22.60 -7.00 -1.84
C ARG A 220 21.43 -7.92 -2.18
N LYS A 221 21.57 -9.21 -1.85
CA LYS A 221 20.50 -10.20 -2.10
C LYS A 221 19.24 -9.87 -1.33
N ILE A 222 19.34 -9.49 -0.06
CA ILE A 222 18.19 -9.11 0.77
C ILE A 222 17.48 -7.89 0.20
N VAL A 223 18.21 -6.81 -0.13
CA VAL A 223 17.62 -5.57 -0.63
C VAL A 223 17.06 -5.76 -2.05
N ASN A 224 17.75 -6.54 -2.90
CA ASN A 224 17.25 -6.91 -4.23
C ASN A 224 15.92 -7.69 -4.14
N TYR A 225 15.83 -8.67 -3.23
CA TYR A 225 14.60 -9.41 -2.98
C TYR A 225 13.45 -8.49 -2.53
N ASN A 226 13.71 -7.57 -1.60
CA ASN A 226 12.74 -6.60 -1.14
C ASN A 226 12.26 -5.68 -2.28
N LEU A 227 13.18 -5.26 -3.16
CA LEU A 227 12.84 -4.47 -4.32
C LEU A 227 11.99 -5.25 -5.32
N ASN A 228 12.30 -6.54 -5.57
CA ASN A 228 11.48 -7.41 -6.41
C ASN A 228 10.04 -7.51 -5.91
N ILE A 229 9.83 -7.65 -4.60
CA ILE A 229 8.49 -7.65 -3.99
C ILE A 229 7.77 -6.33 -4.27
N LEU A 230 8.43 -5.19 -4.04
CA LEU A 230 7.85 -3.86 -4.27
C LEU A 230 7.48 -3.62 -5.75
N LEU A 231 8.30 -4.13 -6.67
CA LEU A 231 8.11 -3.99 -8.12
C LEU A 231 7.18 -5.07 -8.70
N GLY A 232 6.84 -6.11 -7.92
CA GLY A 232 6.06 -7.26 -8.38
C GLY A 232 6.79 -8.10 -9.43
N LEU A 233 8.12 -8.18 -9.33
CA LEU A 233 9.00 -8.99 -10.17
C LEU A 233 9.20 -10.38 -9.56
N PRO A 234 9.65 -11.37 -10.36
CA PRO A 234 10.05 -12.68 -9.84
C PRO A 234 11.20 -12.56 -8.83
N ASP A 235 11.18 -13.40 -7.80
CA ASP A 235 12.16 -13.37 -6.69
C ASP A 235 13.61 -13.57 -7.15
N THR A 236 13.80 -14.24 -8.30
CA THR A 236 15.11 -14.55 -8.89
C THR A 236 15.67 -13.43 -9.77
N THR A 237 14.93 -12.35 -10.02
CA THR A 237 15.39 -11.25 -10.86
C THR A 237 16.52 -10.48 -10.17
N GLU A 238 17.68 -10.38 -10.81
CA GLU A 238 18.77 -9.52 -10.38
C GLU A 238 18.60 -8.12 -10.96
N ILE A 239 18.43 -7.12 -10.10
CA ILE A 239 18.28 -5.73 -10.51
C ILE A 239 19.63 -5.03 -10.48
N MET A 240 20.00 -4.40 -11.60
CA MET A 240 21.12 -3.48 -11.70
C MET A 240 20.55 -2.05 -11.83
N PRO A 241 20.62 -1.26 -10.76
CA PRO A 241 20.11 0.10 -10.78
C PRO A 241 21.05 1.04 -11.55
N ASP A 242 20.46 1.93 -12.35
CA ASP A 242 21.20 3.03 -12.95
C ASP A 242 21.60 4.08 -11.90
N SER A 243 22.66 4.83 -12.16
CA SER A 243 23.09 5.90 -11.26
C SER A 243 22.02 7.00 -11.12
N PHE A 244 21.89 7.58 -9.93
CA PHE A 244 21.03 8.74 -9.71
C PHE A 244 21.55 10.00 -10.44
N SER A 245 20.61 10.85 -10.84
CA SER A 245 20.92 12.25 -11.17
C SER A 245 21.47 12.97 -9.93
N GLN A 246 22.28 14.01 -10.16
CA GLN A 246 22.83 14.80 -9.08
C GLN A 246 21.73 15.40 -8.19
N ALA A 247 22.06 15.59 -6.90
CA ALA A 247 21.19 16.28 -5.96
C ALA A 247 20.86 17.70 -6.45
N LEU A 248 19.59 18.08 -6.36
CA LEU A 248 19.12 19.39 -6.80
C LEU A 248 19.43 20.48 -5.75
N PRO A 249 19.55 21.76 -6.15
CA PRO A 249 19.80 22.84 -5.21
C PRO A 249 18.67 22.96 -4.18
N LEU A 250 19.04 23.19 -2.91
CA LEU A 250 18.12 23.37 -1.81
C LEU A 250 17.43 24.74 -1.93
N GLN A 251 16.09 24.74 -1.96
CA GLN A 251 15.24 25.94 -1.91
C GLN A 251 14.99 26.37 -0.46
N PRO A 252 14.45 27.58 -0.22
CA PRO A 252 14.04 27.98 1.14
C PRO A 252 13.02 27.03 1.76
N MET A 253 13.12 26.78 3.05
CA MET A 253 12.25 25.84 3.79
C MET A 253 10.77 26.21 3.65
N GLU A 254 10.45 27.51 3.65
CA GLU A 254 9.09 28.01 3.53
C GLU A 254 8.40 27.56 2.23
N THR A 255 9.16 27.43 1.13
CA THR A 255 8.64 26.93 -0.15
C THR A 255 8.13 25.50 0.00
N TYR A 256 8.90 24.60 0.64
CA TYR A 256 8.50 23.22 0.87
C TYR A 256 7.32 23.13 1.83
N LEU A 257 7.27 23.97 2.86
CA LEU A 257 6.16 24.03 3.79
C LEU A 257 4.86 24.43 3.10
N GLN A 258 4.88 25.48 2.27
CA GLN A 258 3.71 25.90 1.49
C GLN A 258 3.26 24.81 0.50
N MET A 259 4.20 24.15 -0.18
CA MET A 259 3.90 23.00 -1.03
C MET A 259 3.20 21.90 -0.24
N ALA A 260 3.70 21.54 0.93
CA ALA A 260 3.12 20.49 1.77
C ALA A 260 1.68 20.83 2.18
N LEU A 261 1.45 22.04 2.69
CA LEU A 261 0.12 22.49 3.15
C LEU A 261 -0.92 22.54 2.00
N GLN A 262 -0.48 22.72 0.75
CA GLN A 262 -1.36 22.77 -0.42
C GLN A 262 -1.54 21.41 -1.10
N GLN A 263 -0.49 20.58 -1.16
CA GLN A 263 -0.45 19.40 -2.03
C GLN A 263 -0.72 18.09 -1.28
N ARG A 264 -0.50 18.03 0.04
CA ARG A 264 -0.68 16.80 0.81
C ARG A 264 -2.12 16.31 0.78
N LYS A 265 -2.28 15.06 0.34
CA LYS A 265 -3.59 14.42 0.12
C LYS A 265 -4.28 14.05 1.43
N ASP A 266 -3.52 13.67 2.45
CA ASP A 266 -4.01 13.39 3.79
C ASP A 266 -4.65 14.65 4.44
N LEU A 267 -4.01 15.82 4.29
CA LEU A 267 -4.56 17.09 4.78
C LEU A 267 -5.84 17.48 4.01
N GLN A 268 -5.87 17.31 2.69
CA GLN A 268 -7.07 17.51 1.87
C GLN A 268 -8.21 16.57 2.29
N ALA A 269 -7.91 15.31 2.63
CA ALA A 269 -8.89 14.34 3.11
C ALA A 269 -9.52 14.79 4.44
N PHE A 270 -8.77 15.42 5.35
CA PHE A 270 -9.33 15.96 6.59
C PHE A 270 -10.33 17.10 6.35
N GLN A 271 -10.14 17.93 5.33
CA GLN A 271 -11.14 18.95 4.96
C GLN A 271 -12.47 18.29 4.55
N TYR A 272 -12.44 17.19 3.83
CA TYR A 272 -13.64 16.43 3.49
C TYR A 272 -14.24 15.68 4.70
N ARG A 273 -13.42 15.20 5.63
CA ARG A 273 -13.92 14.61 6.90
C ARG A 273 -14.67 15.64 7.75
N LEU A 274 -14.20 16.89 7.81
CA LEU A 274 -14.93 17.97 8.47
C LEU A 274 -16.28 18.26 7.80
N GLN A 275 -16.32 18.29 6.46
CA GLN A 275 -17.58 18.44 5.72
C GLN A 275 -18.55 17.27 6.00
N LEU A 276 -18.02 16.03 6.15
CA LEU A 276 -18.82 14.88 6.53
C LEU A 276 -19.44 15.05 7.92
N ASN A 277 -18.68 15.53 8.90
CA ASN A 277 -19.18 15.83 10.24
C ASN A 277 -20.24 16.95 10.21
N ASP A 278 -20.05 17.98 9.39
CA ASP A 278 -21.06 19.05 9.21
C ASP A 278 -22.37 18.51 8.62
N LEU A 279 -22.30 17.53 7.69
CA LEU A 279 -23.49 16.83 7.19
C LEU A 279 -24.15 15.97 8.26
N GLN A 280 -23.37 15.30 9.10
CA GLN A 280 -23.87 14.48 10.20
C GLN A 280 -24.61 15.34 11.23
N ILE A 281 -24.09 16.52 11.61
CA ILE A 281 -24.78 17.46 12.49
C ILE A 281 -26.12 17.88 11.88
N LYS A 282 -26.17 18.20 10.59
CA LYS A 282 -27.43 18.53 9.89
C LYS A 282 -28.38 17.36 9.88
N GLN A 283 -27.90 16.14 9.63
CA GLN A 283 -28.69 14.92 9.66
C GLN A 283 -29.33 14.71 11.03
N GLU A 284 -28.59 14.89 12.13
CA GLU A 284 -29.11 14.75 13.48
C GLU A 284 -30.15 15.86 13.79
N LYS A 285 -29.94 17.08 13.32
CA LYS A 285 -30.93 18.17 13.45
C LYS A 285 -32.24 17.85 12.72
N ASP A 286 -32.17 17.25 11.55
CA ASP A 286 -33.32 16.97 10.69
C ASP A 286 -34.04 15.65 11.09
N THR A 287 -33.53 14.85 12.04
CA THR A 287 -34.28 13.73 12.63
C THR A 287 -35.55 14.17 13.37
N ARG A 288 -35.69 15.47 13.66
CA ARG A 288 -36.88 16.10 14.26
C ARG A 288 -38.02 16.34 13.25
N LEU A 289 -37.72 16.24 11.95
CA LEU A 289 -38.69 16.51 10.90
C LEU A 289 -39.61 15.29 10.68
N PRO A 290 -40.88 15.50 10.28
CA PRO A 290 -41.73 14.41 9.87
C PRO A 290 -41.24 13.80 8.54
N THR A 291 -41.70 12.59 8.23
CA THR A 291 -41.49 11.92 6.95
C THR A 291 -42.81 11.74 6.21
N LEU A 292 -42.80 11.85 4.89
CA LEU A 292 -43.95 11.68 4.03
C LEU A 292 -43.61 10.67 2.92
N GLY A 293 -44.41 9.61 2.82
CA GLY A 293 -44.27 8.59 1.78
C GLY A 293 -45.57 8.41 1.01
N LEU A 294 -45.45 8.08 -0.26
CA LEU A 294 -46.54 7.56 -1.10
C LEU A 294 -46.41 6.02 -1.12
N GLY A 295 -47.54 5.33 -0.85
CA GLY A 295 -47.59 3.87 -0.88
C GLY A 295 -48.68 3.37 -1.78
N VAL A 296 -48.36 2.35 -2.59
CA VAL A 296 -49.33 1.55 -3.33
C VAL A 296 -49.17 0.11 -2.89
N SER A 297 -50.24 -0.51 -2.37
CA SER A 297 -50.21 -1.92 -1.94
C SER A 297 -51.33 -2.71 -2.53
N GLY A 298 -51.01 -3.82 -3.16
CA GLY A 298 -51.96 -4.83 -3.60
C GLY A 298 -51.85 -6.05 -2.71
N TYR A 299 -53.01 -6.58 -2.28
CA TYR A 299 -53.05 -7.75 -1.43
C TYR A 299 -53.78 -8.87 -2.18
N TYR A 300 -53.34 -10.09 -1.96
CA TYR A 300 -54.05 -11.30 -2.32
C TYR A 300 -54.26 -12.10 -1.01
N ILE A 301 -55.51 -12.21 -0.62
CA ILE A 301 -55.88 -12.89 0.61
C ILE A 301 -56.84 -14.01 0.22
N ASN A 302 -56.44 -15.25 0.44
CA ASN A 302 -57.29 -16.41 0.20
C ASN A 302 -57.39 -17.18 1.54
N PRO A 303 -58.42 -16.93 2.37
CA PRO A 303 -58.77 -17.80 3.46
C PRO A 303 -59.39 -19.07 2.85
N ASN A 304 -58.85 -20.25 3.20
CA ASN A 304 -59.37 -21.52 2.73
C ASN A 304 -60.89 -21.68 3.11
N ASN A 305 -61.58 -22.57 2.41
CA ASN A 305 -63.02 -22.87 2.55
C ASN A 305 -63.50 -23.15 3.99
N ASP A 306 -62.60 -23.42 4.92
CA ASP A 306 -62.86 -23.76 6.30
C ASP A 306 -63.05 -22.54 7.22
N PHE A 307 -62.88 -21.31 6.72
CA PHE A 307 -63.11 -20.08 7.49
C PHE A 307 -64.49 -19.47 7.15
N PHE A 308 -65.13 -18.80 8.09
CA PHE A 308 -66.45 -18.22 7.90
C PHE A 308 -66.41 -16.95 7.08
N PRO A 309 -67.28 -16.80 6.05
CA PRO A 309 -68.16 -17.80 5.43
C PRO A 309 -67.40 -18.85 4.59
N PRO A 310 -67.86 -20.12 4.60
CA PRO A 310 -67.16 -21.22 3.92
C PRO A 310 -67.33 -21.13 2.40
N LYS A 311 -66.64 -20.26 1.78
CA LYS A 311 -66.52 -20.14 0.32
C LYS A 311 -65.09 -19.95 -0.08
N ASN A 312 -64.64 -20.67 -1.10
CA ASN A 312 -63.33 -20.49 -1.70
C ASN A 312 -63.30 -19.18 -2.46
N THR A 313 -63.18 -18.08 -1.72
CA THR A 313 -63.14 -16.72 -2.25
C THR A 313 -61.79 -16.10 -1.93
N TYR A 314 -61.26 -15.30 -2.85
CA TYR A 314 -60.08 -14.48 -2.60
C TYR A 314 -60.50 -13.00 -2.53
N LEU A 315 -59.72 -12.23 -1.77
CA LEU A 315 -59.84 -10.77 -1.73
C LEU A 315 -58.54 -10.20 -2.33
N ALA A 316 -58.68 -9.25 -3.26
CA ALA A 316 -57.54 -8.61 -3.90
C ALA A 316 -57.65 -7.07 -3.85
N PRO A 317 -57.69 -6.47 -2.64
CA PRO A 317 -57.76 -5.01 -2.56
C PRO A 317 -56.46 -4.36 -3.00
N ILE A 318 -56.58 -3.22 -3.69
CA ILE A 318 -55.50 -2.33 -4.00
C ILE A 318 -55.71 -1.04 -3.20
N THR A 319 -54.68 -0.63 -2.47
CA THR A 319 -54.71 0.58 -1.64
C THR A 319 -53.66 1.57 -2.19
N VAL A 320 -54.02 2.81 -2.30
CA VAL A 320 -53.09 3.92 -2.61
C VAL A 320 -53.25 4.97 -1.51
N GLY A 321 -52.17 5.40 -0.94
CA GLY A 321 -52.22 6.32 0.19
C GLY A 321 -50.93 7.06 0.48
N LEU A 322 -51.08 8.18 1.19
CA LEU A 322 -49.96 8.91 1.75
C LEU A 322 -49.79 8.50 3.23
N THR A 323 -48.53 8.27 3.61
CA THR A 323 -48.17 7.95 4.99
C THR A 323 -47.34 9.10 5.54
N LEU A 324 -47.83 9.76 6.61
CA LEU A 324 -47.11 10.75 7.38
C LEU A 324 -46.61 10.09 8.65
N GLY A 325 -45.30 10.03 8.83
CA GLY A 325 -44.67 9.54 10.05
C GLY A 325 -43.93 10.68 10.76
N TRP A 326 -44.07 10.78 12.09
CA TRP A 326 -43.34 11.73 12.90
C TRP A 326 -42.92 11.11 14.22
N ASN A 327 -41.60 11.06 14.44
CA ASN A 327 -41.06 10.62 15.70
C ASN A 327 -40.97 11.79 16.69
N ILE A 328 -42.01 12.04 17.45
CA ILE A 328 -42.10 13.17 18.39
C ILE A 328 -41.00 13.06 19.48
N SER A 329 -40.57 11.86 19.86
CA SER A 329 -39.51 11.70 20.86
C SER A 329 -38.16 12.26 20.39
N SER A 330 -37.94 12.39 19.07
CA SER A 330 -36.75 13.03 18.54
C SER A 330 -36.61 14.52 18.92
N LEU A 331 -37.73 15.19 19.25
CA LEU A 331 -37.69 16.60 19.67
C LEU A 331 -36.90 16.81 20.97
N TYR A 332 -36.94 15.86 21.89
CA TYR A 332 -36.24 15.92 23.20
C TYR A 332 -35.00 15.02 23.28
N THR A 333 -34.85 14.02 22.40
CA THR A 333 -33.65 13.13 22.35
C THR A 333 -32.56 13.64 21.40
N ALA A 334 -32.92 14.36 20.32
CA ALA A 334 -31.95 14.85 19.34
C ALA A 334 -30.90 15.85 19.90
N PRO A 335 -31.18 16.69 20.93
CA PRO A 335 -30.18 17.61 21.46
C PRO A 335 -28.87 16.91 21.87
N HIS A 336 -28.96 15.75 22.53
CA HIS A 336 -27.77 15.02 22.97
C HIS A 336 -26.99 14.41 21.79
N ARG A 337 -27.70 13.92 20.75
CA ARG A 337 -27.05 13.39 19.52
C ARG A 337 -26.41 14.51 18.70
N ILE A 338 -27.04 15.70 18.66
CA ILE A 338 -26.46 16.86 18.01
C ILE A 338 -25.19 17.30 18.75
N ALA A 339 -25.23 17.38 20.08
CA ALA A 339 -24.07 17.73 20.88
C ALA A 339 -22.93 16.72 20.71
N GLU A 340 -23.22 15.43 20.65
CA GLU A 340 -22.25 14.37 20.34
C GLU A 340 -21.61 14.59 18.97
N ALA A 341 -22.40 14.84 17.92
CA ALA A 341 -21.88 15.10 16.58
C ALA A 341 -21.03 16.39 16.51
N GLU A 342 -21.36 17.43 17.29
CA GLU A 342 -20.56 18.65 17.41
C GLU A 342 -19.23 18.39 18.12
N VAL A 343 -19.18 17.52 19.12
CA VAL A 343 -17.93 17.07 19.76
C VAL A 343 -17.08 16.27 18.76
N GLN A 344 -17.66 15.31 18.01
CA GLN A 344 -16.96 14.55 16.98
C GLN A 344 -16.35 15.46 15.89
N ARG A 345 -17.06 16.53 15.49
CA ARG A 345 -16.53 17.54 14.60
C ARG A 345 -15.32 18.26 15.20
N THR A 346 -15.40 18.60 16.50
CA THR A 346 -14.31 19.27 17.23
C THR A 346 -13.08 18.33 17.31
N GLU A 347 -13.28 17.05 17.60
CA GLU A 347 -12.21 16.04 17.58
C GLU A 347 -11.53 15.97 16.21
N THR A 348 -12.31 15.93 15.12
CA THR A 348 -11.76 15.92 13.76
C THR A 348 -10.97 17.19 13.44
N ALA A 349 -11.42 18.36 13.89
CA ALA A 349 -10.69 19.61 13.72
C ALA A 349 -9.36 19.64 14.49
N LEU A 350 -9.34 19.09 15.70
CA LEU A 350 -8.10 18.94 16.49
C LEU A 350 -7.14 17.95 15.85
N GLN A 351 -7.64 16.82 15.32
CA GLN A 351 -6.84 15.84 14.56
C GLN A 351 -6.22 16.48 13.31
N GLN A 352 -6.96 17.34 12.58
CA GLN A 352 -6.41 18.12 11.46
C GLN A 352 -5.30 19.06 11.91
N SER A 353 -5.46 19.73 13.06
CA SER A 353 -4.42 20.61 13.63
C SER A 353 -3.16 19.80 13.99
N ILE A 354 -3.31 18.66 14.65
CA ILE A 354 -2.21 17.76 14.98
C ILE A 354 -1.47 17.31 13.71
N LEU A 355 -2.21 16.88 12.67
CA LEU A 355 -1.60 16.52 11.39
C LEU A 355 -0.83 17.69 10.78
N THR A 356 -1.38 18.90 10.86
CA THR A 356 -0.71 20.11 10.35
C THR A 356 0.61 20.37 11.07
N ASP A 357 0.66 20.17 12.38
CA ASP A 357 1.89 20.33 13.16
C ASP A 357 2.90 19.22 12.86
N GLN A 358 2.46 17.96 12.71
CA GLN A 358 3.30 16.85 12.26
C GLN A 358 3.90 17.11 10.87
N ILE A 359 3.13 17.70 9.94
CA ILE A 359 3.62 18.10 8.61
C ILE A 359 4.74 19.15 8.74
N LYS A 360 4.58 20.16 9.60
CA LYS A 360 5.62 21.18 9.84
C LYS A 360 6.90 20.55 10.42
N GLU A 361 6.75 19.64 11.40
CA GLU A 361 7.87 18.91 11.99
C GLU A 361 8.59 18.05 10.96
N ASP A 362 7.84 17.28 10.16
CA ASP A 362 8.41 16.41 9.12
C ASP A 362 9.17 17.23 8.06
N ILE A 363 8.57 18.30 7.53
CA ILE A 363 9.26 19.21 6.60
C ILE A 363 10.53 19.80 7.22
N HIS A 364 10.47 20.25 8.47
CA HIS A 364 11.65 20.78 9.15
C HIS A 364 12.75 19.72 9.29
N GLN A 365 12.40 18.51 9.68
CA GLN A 365 13.33 17.39 9.84
C GLN A 365 13.97 17.01 8.49
N GLN A 366 13.16 16.78 7.43
CA GLN A 366 13.68 16.39 6.13
C GLN A 366 14.49 17.49 5.46
N TYR A 367 14.11 18.74 5.65
CA TYR A 367 14.89 19.88 5.18
C TYR A 367 16.28 19.92 5.83
N ARG A 368 16.36 19.73 7.16
CA ARG A 368 17.63 19.70 7.90
C ARG A 368 18.48 18.49 7.51
N ASN A 369 17.88 17.33 7.32
CA ASN A 369 18.56 16.13 6.86
C ASN A 369 19.19 16.33 5.48
N TYR A 370 18.46 16.95 4.54
CA TYR A 370 18.99 17.24 3.22
C TYR A 370 20.11 18.29 3.26
N GLN A 371 19.93 19.34 4.06
CA GLN A 371 20.98 20.36 4.27
C GLN A 371 22.26 19.73 4.84
N LEU A 372 22.14 18.87 5.84
CA LEU A 372 23.26 18.13 6.43
C LEU A 372 23.94 17.23 5.41
N ALA A 373 23.17 16.49 4.60
CA ALA A 373 23.71 15.60 3.58
C ALA A 373 24.56 16.38 2.52
N LEU A 374 24.10 17.56 2.10
CA LEU A 374 24.85 18.41 1.19
C LEU A 374 26.15 18.95 1.83
N GLN A 375 26.12 19.30 3.12
CA GLN A 375 27.32 19.73 3.84
C GLN A 375 28.31 18.58 4.03
N ARG A 376 27.81 17.39 4.34
CA ARG A 376 28.61 16.17 4.52
C ARG A 376 29.42 15.83 3.26
N ILE A 377 28.84 15.94 2.07
CA ILE A 377 29.55 15.73 0.79
C ILE A 377 30.76 16.67 0.72
N LYS A 378 30.59 17.98 1.01
CA LYS A 378 31.69 18.95 0.94
C LYS A 378 32.84 18.60 1.89
N VAL A 379 32.53 18.19 3.13
CA VAL A 379 33.56 17.79 4.11
C VAL A 379 34.26 16.51 3.63
N LEU A 380 33.49 15.52 3.13
CA LEU A 380 34.06 14.25 2.67
C LEU A 380 34.89 14.38 1.39
N GLN A 381 34.58 15.34 0.51
CA GLN A 381 35.44 15.65 -0.65
C GLN A 381 36.82 16.15 -0.21
N VAL A 382 36.89 17.00 0.81
CA VAL A 382 38.16 17.47 1.39
C VAL A 382 38.89 16.32 2.09
N ALA A 383 38.16 15.50 2.86
CA ALA A 383 38.74 14.34 3.55
C ALA A 383 39.32 13.31 2.56
N LEU A 384 38.62 13.08 1.44
CA LEU A 384 39.12 12.18 0.39
C LEU A 384 40.43 12.72 -0.22
N ALA A 385 40.49 14.00 -0.58
CA ALA A 385 41.71 14.60 -1.14
C ALA A 385 42.89 14.52 -0.14
N GLN A 386 42.65 14.72 1.16
CA GLN A 386 43.66 14.56 2.19
C GLN A 386 44.11 13.10 2.35
N ALA A 387 43.17 12.15 2.29
CA ALA A 387 43.49 10.72 2.40
C ALA A 387 44.27 10.22 1.16
N GLU A 388 43.94 10.68 -0.05
CA GLU A 388 44.66 10.37 -1.29
C GLU A 388 46.13 10.88 -1.23
N GLU A 389 46.34 12.10 -0.76
CA GLU A 389 47.70 12.63 -0.61
C GLU A 389 48.47 11.92 0.48
N ASN A 390 47.86 11.60 1.64
CA ASN A 390 48.49 10.82 2.69
C ASN A 390 48.89 9.42 2.20
N ASP A 391 48.00 8.74 1.47
CA ASP A 391 48.27 7.43 0.88
C ASP A 391 49.45 7.49 -0.10
N ARG A 392 49.46 8.50 -1.01
CA ARG A 392 50.53 8.71 -1.95
C ARG A 392 51.90 8.95 -1.25
N MET A 393 51.91 9.76 -0.19
CA MET A 393 53.12 9.99 0.60
C MET A 393 53.63 8.73 1.33
N MET A 394 52.73 7.98 1.95
CA MET A 394 53.08 6.75 2.67
C MET A 394 53.50 5.62 1.73
N GLU A 395 52.88 5.52 0.52
CA GLU A 395 53.31 4.65 -0.55
C GLU A 395 54.79 4.92 -0.94
N SER A 396 55.13 6.21 -1.20
CA SER A 396 56.49 6.60 -1.53
C SER A 396 57.52 6.30 -0.41
N LYS A 397 57.15 6.59 0.86
CA LYS A 397 58.00 6.29 2.02
C LYS A 397 58.18 4.79 2.22
N TYR A 398 57.13 4.00 2.11
CA TYR A 398 57.16 2.55 2.27
C TYR A 398 58.08 1.89 1.23
N ARG A 399 57.95 2.26 -0.07
CA ARG A 399 58.82 1.77 -1.13
C ARG A 399 60.32 2.11 -0.91
N ASN A 400 60.59 3.24 -0.25
CA ASN A 400 61.94 3.66 0.09
C ASN A 400 62.36 3.16 1.52
N GLN A 401 61.56 2.27 2.17
CA GLN A 401 61.84 1.75 3.51
C GLN A 401 61.89 2.81 4.63
N LEU A 402 61.21 3.94 4.42
CA LEU A 402 61.14 5.06 5.38
C LEU A 402 59.82 5.08 6.15
N ALA A 403 58.93 4.14 5.93
CA ALA A 403 57.68 3.95 6.69
C ALA A 403 57.51 2.46 7.02
N SER A 404 56.84 2.19 8.16
CA SER A 404 56.52 0.83 8.54
C SER A 404 55.31 0.28 7.77
N THR A 405 55.16 -1.05 7.72
CA THR A 405 53.99 -1.72 7.19
C THR A 405 52.69 -1.24 7.87
N THR A 406 52.75 -0.95 9.17
CA THR A 406 51.62 -0.39 9.93
C THR A 406 51.18 0.97 9.38
N ASP A 407 52.15 1.91 9.20
CA ASP A 407 51.87 3.25 8.66
C ASP A 407 51.22 3.15 7.25
N ARG A 408 51.67 2.19 6.44
CA ARG A 408 51.15 1.95 5.09
C ARG A 408 49.71 1.43 5.13
N ILE A 409 49.39 0.43 5.97
CA ILE A 409 48.06 -0.13 6.17
C ILE A 409 47.09 0.93 6.72
N ASP A 410 47.56 1.76 7.66
CA ASP A 410 46.73 2.85 8.19
C ASP A 410 46.36 3.88 7.14
N ALA A 411 47.31 4.26 6.29
CA ALA A 411 47.05 5.21 5.19
C ALA A 411 46.03 4.63 4.15
N GLU A 412 46.17 3.36 3.76
CA GLU A 412 45.26 2.66 2.88
C GLU A 412 43.85 2.56 3.50
N THR A 413 43.76 2.22 4.78
CA THR A 413 42.50 2.13 5.51
C THR A 413 41.78 3.47 5.55
N LEU A 414 42.52 4.57 5.78
CA LEU A 414 41.95 5.92 5.76
C LEU A 414 41.43 6.30 4.34
N LEU A 415 42.20 5.98 3.31
CA LEU A 415 41.77 6.23 1.91
C LEU A 415 40.54 5.41 1.54
N PHE A 416 40.55 4.10 1.85
CA PHE A 416 39.40 3.23 1.63
C PHE A 416 38.13 3.78 2.31
N LYS A 417 38.25 4.13 3.60
CA LYS A 417 37.15 4.71 4.37
C LYS A 417 36.64 6.01 3.75
N ALA A 418 37.52 6.92 3.34
CA ALA A 418 37.13 8.19 2.72
C ALA A 418 36.40 7.98 1.40
N ARG A 419 36.81 7.00 0.57
CA ARG A 419 36.13 6.63 -0.68
C ARG A 419 34.72 6.08 -0.42
N VAL A 420 34.57 5.15 0.52
CA VAL A 420 33.28 4.58 0.93
C VAL A 420 32.36 5.67 1.46
N ASP A 421 32.82 6.48 2.42
CA ASP A 421 32.03 7.53 3.05
C ASP A 421 31.52 8.57 2.05
N LEU A 422 32.34 9.00 1.09
CA LEU A 422 31.93 9.94 0.06
C LEU A 422 30.90 9.31 -0.89
N ARG A 423 31.11 8.07 -1.31
CA ARG A 423 30.18 7.37 -2.19
C ARG A 423 28.80 7.20 -1.57
N LEU A 424 28.77 6.81 -0.28
CA LEU A 424 27.53 6.71 0.50
C LEU A 424 26.83 8.06 0.62
N ALA A 425 27.58 9.11 1.01
CA ALA A 425 27.03 10.44 1.21
C ALA A 425 26.41 11.04 -0.07
N GLN A 426 26.96 10.74 -1.23
CA GLN A 426 26.38 11.17 -2.52
C GLN A 426 24.99 10.57 -2.76
N VAL A 427 24.82 9.27 -2.52
CA VAL A 427 23.51 8.61 -2.66
C VAL A 427 22.57 9.06 -1.54
N ASP A 428 23.06 9.20 -0.30
CA ASP A 428 22.28 9.69 0.85
C ASP A 428 21.69 11.09 0.58
N ALA A 429 22.44 11.98 -0.04
CA ALA A 429 21.94 13.32 -0.37
C ALA A 429 20.79 13.27 -1.38
N VAL A 430 20.86 12.41 -2.38
CA VAL A 430 19.77 12.21 -3.35
C VAL A 430 18.54 11.61 -2.65
N LEU A 431 18.73 10.61 -1.79
CA LEU A 431 17.63 10.01 -1.03
C LEU A 431 16.99 11.00 -0.06
N ALA A 432 17.78 11.82 0.63
CA ALA A 432 17.27 12.87 1.52
C ALA A 432 16.46 13.93 0.74
N TYR A 433 16.87 14.27 -0.48
CA TYR A 433 16.08 15.13 -1.35
C TYR A 433 14.71 14.54 -1.69
N TYR A 434 14.68 13.25 -2.08
CA TYR A 434 13.41 12.58 -2.38
C TYR A 434 12.53 12.43 -1.13
N GLN A 435 13.11 12.24 0.06
CA GLN A 435 12.37 12.24 1.33
C GLN A 435 11.75 13.61 1.61
N LEU A 436 12.47 14.69 1.34
CA LEU A 436 11.92 16.05 1.45
C LEU A 436 10.75 16.26 0.47
N LEU A 437 10.86 15.79 -0.78
CA LEU A 437 9.75 15.83 -1.73
C LEU A 437 8.58 14.94 -1.30
N ALA A 438 8.85 13.76 -0.71
CA ALA A 438 7.81 12.91 -0.17
C ALA A 438 7.01 13.61 0.94
N ALA A 439 7.69 14.30 1.84
CA ALA A 439 7.09 15.09 2.90
C ALA A 439 6.20 16.23 2.37
N THR A 440 6.48 16.79 1.19
CA THR A 440 5.60 17.77 0.54
C THR A 440 4.39 17.16 -0.16
N GLY A 441 4.35 15.84 -0.35
CA GLY A 441 3.29 15.15 -1.09
C GLY A 441 3.37 15.28 -2.61
N THR A 442 4.53 15.63 -3.18
CA THR A 442 4.70 15.93 -4.62
C THR A 442 5.42 14.85 -5.43
N LEU A 443 5.83 13.74 -4.83
CA LEU A 443 6.59 12.67 -5.51
C LEU A 443 5.89 12.00 -6.69
N SER A 444 4.58 12.01 -6.74
CA SER A 444 3.78 11.27 -7.73
C SER A 444 3.17 12.16 -8.81
N GLN A 445 3.63 13.42 -8.91
CA GLN A 445 3.20 14.35 -9.97
C GLN A 445 4.04 14.23 -11.23
#